data_4ac90cc05e6dc94d1e7c9100d854c636
#
_entry.id   4ac90cc05e6dc94d1e7c9100d854c636
#
_cell.length_a   1.000
_cell.length_b   1.000
_cell.length_c   1.000
_cell.angle_alpha   90.00
_cell.angle_beta   90.00
_cell.angle_gamma   90.00
#
_symmetry.space_group_name_H-M   'P 1'
#
loop_
_entity.id
_entity.type
_entity.pdbx_description
1 polymer ?
#
loop_
_entity_poly.entity_id
_entity_poly.type
_entity_poly.pdbx_seq_one_letter_code
_entity_poly.pdbx_strand_id
1 'polypeptide(L)'
;LKLMEEDYGTQKSIPQLILAGASVDDVFVIVMFSAFTGLAQGNSVSIQSFINIPISILLGIIIGCVIGFILAKFFEKINVRDTAKVIILLCLGFVLVSLEDNFSSVIPFSALISIMGMGIALQKKRETMAIRLSIKFNKLWVAAEIILFVLVGVTVDISYALSAGITAVILILGVLLFRMIGVLICL
;
A
#
# COMPACT_ATOMS: atom_id res chain seq x y z
N LEU A 1 15.77 -1.83 4.17
CA LEU A 1 15.89 -3.01 5.04
C LEU A 1 17.36 -3.34 5.33
N LYS A 2 18.25 -3.49 4.32
CA LYS A 2 19.68 -3.77 4.53
C LYS A 2 20.39 -2.74 5.43
N LEU A 3 20.12 -1.45 5.28
CA LEU A 3 20.69 -0.40 6.12
C LEU A 3 20.24 -0.50 7.60
N MET A 4 19.06 -1.06 7.85
CA MET A 4 18.59 -1.34 9.21
C MET A 4 19.27 -2.56 9.82
N GLU A 5 19.60 -3.57 9.00
CA GLU A 5 20.34 -4.76 9.44
C GLU A 5 21.81 -4.45 9.77
N GLU A 6 22.37 -3.41 9.14
CA GLU A 6 23.74 -2.94 9.34
C GLU A 6 23.86 -1.81 10.39
N ASP A 7 22.78 -1.52 11.13
CA ASP A 7 22.69 -0.48 12.16
C ASP A 7 23.03 0.97 11.72
N TYR A 8 23.03 1.24 10.42
CA TYR A 8 23.28 2.59 9.91
C TYR A 8 22.04 3.49 10.11
N GLY A 9 22.24 4.58 10.87
CA GLY A 9 21.21 5.61 11.08
C GLY A 9 20.07 5.21 12.02
N THR A 10 20.14 4.06 12.68
CA THR A 10 19.10 3.53 13.59
C THR A 10 18.92 4.41 14.83
N GLN A 11 19.98 5.08 15.31
CA GLN A 11 19.92 5.97 16.47
C GLN A 11 18.95 7.15 16.32
N LYS A 12 18.68 7.60 15.10
CA LYS A 12 17.73 8.67 14.78
C LYS A 12 16.44 8.17 14.14
N SER A 13 16.22 6.87 14.11
CA SER A 13 15.05 6.25 13.48
C SER A 13 14.82 6.65 12.01
N ILE A 14 15.87 7.11 11.31
CA ILE A 14 15.80 7.60 9.92
C ILE A 14 15.29 6.51 8.98
N PRO A 15 15.78 5.26 9.01
CA PRO A 15 15.29 4.21 8.12
C PRO A 15 13.81 3.89 8.33
N GLN A 16 13.33 3.93 9.58
CA GLN A 16 11.92 3.69 9.90
C GLN A 16 11.04 4.83 9.38
N LEU A 17 11.51 6.06 9.47
CA LEU A 17 10.79 7.23 8.96
C LEU A 17 10.70 7.21 7.43
N ILE A 18 11.78 6.82 6.74
CA ILE A 18 11.79 6.65 5.28
C ILE A 18 10.83 5.53 4.87
N LEU A 19 10.81 4.41 5.59
CA LEU A 19 9.92 3.28 5.30
C LEU A 19 8.45 3.66 5.51
N ALA A 20 8.14 4.38 6.58
CA ALA A 20 6.80 4.89 6.84
C ALA A 20 6.37 5.90 5.78
N GLY A 21 7.25 6.84 5.41
CA GLY A 21 7.00 7.81 4.34
C GLY A 21 6.75 7.14 2.99
N ALA A 22 7.56 6.16 2.61
CA ALA A 22 7.38 5.40 1.38
C ALA A 22 6.03 4.66 1.33
N SER A 23 5.60 4.08 2.46
CA SER A 23 4.31 3.39 2.52
C SER A 23 3.12 4.32 2.36
N VAL A 24 3.20 5.55 2.91
CA VAL A 24 2.17 6.57 2.73
C VAL A 24 2.18 7.12 1.31
N ASP A 25 3.36 7.30 0.72
CA ASP A 25 3.54 7.76 -0.65
C ASP A 25 2.87 6.81 -1.66
N ASP A 26 3.07 5.50 -1.52
CA ASP A 26 2.46 4.49 -2.39
C ASP A 26 0.93 4.59 -2.39
N VAL A 27 0.31 4.74 -1.22
CA VAL A 27 -1.14 4.90 -1.09
C VAL A 27 -1.61 6.19 -1.75
N PHE A 28 -0.90 7.29 -1.48
CA PHE A 28 -1.25 8.60 -2.02
C PHE A 28 -1.17 8.62 -3.56
N VAL A 29 -0.11 8.03 -4.12
CA VAL A 29 0.09 7.93 -5.58
C VAL A 29 -1.02 7.12 -6.23
N ILE A 30 -1.41 5.96 -5.68
CA ILE A 30 -2.48 5.14 -6.23
C ILE A 30 -3.82 5.91 -6.24
N VAL A 31 -4.15 6.58 -5.16
CA VAL A 31 -5.39 7.37 -5.04
C VAL A 31 -5.40 8.53 -6.03
N MET A 32 -4.29 9.28 -6.13
CA MET A 32 -4.16 10.39 -7.09
C MET A 32 -4.20 9.91 -8.53
N PHE A 33 -3.51 8.82 -8.85
CA PHE A 33 -3.52 8.22 -10.19
C PHE A 33 -4.93 7.78 -10.60
N SER A 34 -5.66 7.14 -9.70
CA SER A 34 -7.05 6.73 -9.95
C SER A 34 -7.96 7.93 -10.18
N ALA A 35 -7.78 9.03 -9.44
CA ALA A 35 -8.52 10.25 -9.65
C ALA A 35 -8.22 10.89 -11.01
N PHE A 36 -6.95 11.01 -11.40
CA PHE A 36 -6.55 11.59 -12.68
C PHE A 36 -6.94 10.73 -13.88
N THR A 37 -6.87 9.40 -13.77
CA THR A 37 -7.34 8.51 -14.85
C THR A 37 -8.84 8.57 -15.02
N GLY A 38 -9.61 8.68 -13.94
CA GLY A 38 -11.05 8.94 -14.00
C GLY A 38 -11.39 10.25 -14.73
N LEU A 39 -10.59 11.31 -14.49
CA LEU A 39 -10.70 12.58 -15.20
C LEU A 39 -10.40 12.46 -16.70
N ALA A 40 -9.32 11.77 -17.04
CA ALA A 40 -8.90 11.57 -18.44
C ALA A 40 -9.92 10.74 -19.25
N GLN A 41 -10.68 9.88 -18.59
CA GLN A 41 -11.76 9.09 -19.20
C GLN A 41 -13.07 9.87 -19.37
N GLY A 42 -13.07 11.18 -19.10
CA GLY A 42 -14.25 12.05 -19.34
C GLY A 42 -15.29 12.01 -18.24
N ASN A 43 -14.98 11.41 -17.10
CA ASN A 43 -15.82 11.55 -15.92
C ASN A 43 -15.74 12.99 -15.41
N SER A 44 -16.89 13.67 -15.33
CA SER A 44 -16.94 15.03 -14.79
C SER A 44 -16.31 15.08 -13.40
N VAL A 45 -15.41 16.03 -13.19
CA VAL A 45 -14.82 16.28 -11.85
C VAL A 45 -15.95 16.71 -10.94
N SER A 46 -16.53 15.77 -10.24
CA SER A 46 -17.39 16.12 -9.13
C SER A 46 -16.48 16.50 -7.96
N ILE A 47 -16.74 17.64 -7.34
CA ILE A 47 -16.16 18.03 -6.05
C ILE A 47 -16.29 16.87 -5.04
N GLN A 48 -17.34 16.07 -5.21
CA GLN A 48 -17.59 14.84 -4.49
C GLN A 48 -16.42 13.84 -4.58
N SER A 49 -15.79 13.70 -5.74
CA SER A 49 -14.64 12.77 -5.92
C SER A 49 -13.43 13.21 -5.09
N PHE A 50 -13.18 14.52 -4.98
CA PHE A 50 -12.11 15.02 -4.12
C PHE A 50 -12.39 14.87 -2.63
N ILE A 51 -13.65 15.00 -2.21
CA ILE A 51 -14.07 14.79 -0.83
C ILE A 51 -14.06 13.29 -0.47
N ASN A 52 -14.33 12.42 -1.42
CA ASN A 52 -14.31 10.98 -1.20
C ASN A 52 -12.89 10.43 -0.91
N ILE A 53 -11.83 11.09 -1.38
CA ILE A 53 -10.45 10.66 -1.14
C ILE A 53 -10.11 10.65 0.37
N PRO A 54 -10.19 11.77 1.11
CA PRO A 54 -9.90 11.74 2.54
C PRO A 54 -10.90 10.88 3.33
N ILE A 55 -12.14 10.77 2.89
CA ILE A 55 -13.15 9.90 3.51
C ILE A 55 -12.75 8.43 3.34
N SER A 56 -12.31 8.03 2.16
CA SER A 56 -11.88 6.64 1.90
C SER A 56 -10.65 6.25 2.71
N ILE A 57 -9.75 7.20 2.96
CA ILE A 57 -8.58 6.99 3.82
C ILE A 57 -9.02 6.79 5.27
N LEU A 58 -9.85 7.67 5.80
CA LEU A 58 -10.34 7.56 7.18
C LEU A 58 -11.14 6.28 7.42
N LEU A 59 -12.07 5.96 6.52
CA LEU A 59 -12.86 4.73 6.60
C LEU A 59 -11.96 3.50 6.48
N GLY A 60 -10.99 3.51 5.59
CA GLY A 60 -10.01 2.45 5.45
C GLY A 60 -9.25 2.18 6.75
N ILE A 61 -8.75 3.23 7.40
CA ILE A 61 -8.06 3.10 8.70
C ILE A 61 -8.99 2.50 9.77
N ILE A 62 -10.21 3.00 9.88
CA ILE A 62 -11.17 2.55 10.89
C ILE A 62 -11.50 1.07 10.68
N ILE A 63 -11.89 0.69 9.46
CA ILE A 63 -12.24 -0.69 9.09
C ILE A 63 -11.04 -1.61 9.34
N GLY A 64 -9.85 -1.21 8.88
CA GLY A 64 -8.63 -1.98 9.07
C GLY A 64 -8.28 -2.18 10.54
N CYS A 65 -8.35 -1.15 11.35
CA CYS A 65 -8.10 -1.23 12.79
C CYS A 65 -9.10 -2.16 13.49
N VAL A 66 -10.40 -2.03 13.19
CA VAL A 66 -11.44 -2.88 13.79
C VAL A 66 -11.18 -4.35 13.44
N ILE A 67 -10.95 -4.66 12.18
CA ILE A 67 -10.64 -6.02 11.73
C ILE A 67 -9.35 -6.53 12.40
N GLY A 68 -8.31 -5.71 12.46
CA GLY A 68 -7.05 -6.04 13.10
C GLY A 68 -7.20 -6.36 14.59
N PHE A 69 -8.00 -5.59 15.32
CA PHE A 69 -8.31 -5.88 16.74
C PHE A 69 -9.10 -7.18 16.91
N ILE A 70 -10.08 -7.43 16.06
CA ILE A 70 -10.86 -8.68 16.08
C ILE A 70 -9.94 -9.87 15.83
N LEU A 71 -9.06 -9.79 14.81
CA LEU A 71 -8.09 -10.83 14.49
C LEU A 71 -7.08 -11.05 15.60
N ALA A 72 -6.58 -9.99 16.23
CA ALA A 72 -5.66 -10.10 17.36
C ALA A 72 -6.29 -10.90 18.49
N LYS A 73 -7.55 -10.61 18.81
CA LYS A 73 -8.33 -11.33 19.85
C LYS A 73 -8.64 -12.78 19.44
N PHE A 74 -8.95 -12.99 18.16
CA PHE A 74 -9.19 -14.32 17.61
C PHE A 74 -7.94 -15.21 17.71
N PHE A 75 -6.78 -14.69 17.29
CA PHE A 75 -5.51 -15.40 17.38
C PHE A 75 -5.01 -15.59 18.82
N GLU A 76 -5.55 -14.85 19.76
CA GLU A 76 -5.31 -15.06 21.20
C GLU A 76 -6.03 -16.31 21.73
N LYS A 77 -7.28 -16.44 21.31
CA LYS A 77 -8.15 -17.52 21.78
C LYS A 77 -7.83 -18.86 21.12
N ILE A 78 -7.37 -18.82 19.86
CA ILE A 78 -7.13 -20.03 19.07
C ILE A 78 -5.63 -20.11 18.74
N ASN A 79 -4.99 -21.17 19.25
CA ASN A 79 -3.57 -21.44 19.01
C ASN A 79 -3.35 -21.99 17.58
N VAL A 80 -3.43 -21.13 16.59
CA VAL A 80 -3.22 -21.47 15.18
C VAL A 80 -1.73 -21.34 14.81
N ARG A 81 -1.22 -22.23 13.96
CA ARG A 81 0.14 -22.15 13.42
C ARG A 81 0.32 -20.84 12.65
N ASP A 82 1.51 -20.23 12.72
CA ASP A 82 1.80 -18.94 12.06
C ASP A 82 1.58 -18.98 10.54
N THR A 83 1.75 -20.13 9.90
CA THR A 83 1.47 -20.29 8.46
C THR A 83 -0.03 -20.15 8.15
N ALA A 84 -0.89 -20.71 8.98
CA ALA A 84 -2.35 -20.57 8.81
C ALA A 84 -2.81 -19.13 9.08
N LYS A 85 -2.17 -18.42 10.03
CA LYS A 85 -2.43 -16.99 10.25
C LYS A 85 -2.10 -16.15 9.02
N VAL A 86 -0.98 -16.46 8.33
CA VAL A 86 -0.61 -15.78 7.08
C VAL A 86 -1.67 -16.00 6.01
N ILE A 87 -2.16 -17.23 5.85
CA ILE A 87 -3.21 -17.53 4.87
C ILE A 87 -4.50 -16.80 5.20
N ILE A 88 -4.92 -16.77 6.47
CA ILE A 88 -6.12 -16.03 6.91
C ILE A 88 -5.98 -14.54 6.58
N LEU A 89 -4.82 -13.95 6.87
CA LEU A 89 -4.56 -12.54 6.59
C LEU A 89 -4.59 -12.24 5.08
N LEU A 90 -4.01 -13.13 4.25
CA LEU A 90 -4.06 -13.01 2.80
C LEU A 90 -5.50 -13.11 2.27
N CYS A 91 -6.25 -14.12 2.70
CA CYS A 91 -7.65 -14.27 2.30
C CYS A 91 -8.47 -13.04 2.68
N LEU A 92 -8.23 -12.50 3.87
CA LEU A 92 -8.93 -11.30 4.34
C LEU A 92 -8.54 -10.05 3.53
N GLY A 93 -7.28 -9.95 3.13
CA GLY A 93 -6.81 -8.92 2.20
C GLY A 93 -7.53 -8.98 0.85
N PHE A 94 -7.64 -10.18 0.26
CA PHE A 94 -8.40 -10.35 -0.99
C PHE A 94 -9.88 -10.04 -0.84
N VAL A 95 -10.49 -10.41 0.29
CA VAL A 95 -11.88 -10.06 0.58
C VAL A 95 -12.05 -8.55 0.67
N LEU A 96 -11.13 -7.83 1.32
CA LEU A 96 -11.17 -6.36 1.41
C LEU A 96 -11.06 -5.70 0.04
N VAL A 97 -10.16 -6.19 -0.83
CA VAL A 97 -10.03 -5.68 -2.21
C VAL A 97 -11.31 -5.96 -3.00
N SER A 98 -11.86 -7.17 -2.92
CA SER A 98 -13.12 -7.51 -3.60
C SER A 98 -14.30 -6.67 -3.08
N LEU A 99 -14.33 -6.34 -1.80
CA LEU A 99 -15.34 -5.45 -1.23
C LEU A 99 -15.18 -4.01 -1.74
N GLU A 100 -13.95 -3.50 -1.85
CA GLU A 100 -13.69 -2.19 -2.46
C GLU A 100 -14.24 -2.14 -3.89
N ASP A 101 -13.92 -3.13 -4.73
CA ASP A 101 -14.37 -3.18 -6.13
C ASP A 101 -15.90 -3.21 -6.26
N ASN A 102 -16.59 -3.94 -5.40
CA ASN A 102 -18.04 -4.09 -5.47
C ASN A 102 -18.83 -2.97 -4.78
N PHE A 103 -18.28 -2.36 -3.75
CA PHE A 103 -19.00 -1.38 -2.90
C PHE A 103 -18.46 0.04 -3.02
N SER A 104 -17.46 0.31 -3.85
CA SER A 104 -16.86 1.64 -4.04
C SER A 104 -17.87 2.73 -4.43
N SER A 105 -18.96 2.36 -5.09
CA SER A 105 -20.05 3.27 -5.47
C SER A 105 -20.93 3.71 -4.30
N VAL A 106 -20.99 2.93 -3.21
CA VAL A 106 -21.87 3.16 -2.05
C VAL A 106 -21.05 3.69 -0.86
N ILE A 107 -19.92 3.09 -0.59
CA ILE A 107 -19.05 3.43 0.53
C ILE A 107 -17.62 3.57 0.00
N PRO A 108 -17.09 4.79 -0.12
CA PRO A 108 -15.72 4.99 -0.52
C PRO A 108 -14.79 4.56 0.63
N PHE A 109 -14.16 3.40 0.52
CA PHE A 109 -13.08 3.00 1.43
C PHE A 109 -11.93 2.41 0.62
N SER A 110 -10.70 2.53 1.12
CA SER A 110 -9.53 1.92 0.49
C SER A 110 -9.15 0.62 1.20
N ALA A 111 -9.19 -0.48 0.47
CA ALA A 111 -8.77 -1.80 0.96
C ALA A 111 -7.29 -1.82 1.33
N LEU A 112 -6.45 -1.14 0.55
CA LEU A 112 -5.02 -1.06 0.81
C LEU A 112 -4.73 -0.42 2.17
N ILE A 113 -5.37 0.71 2.45
CA ILE A 113 -5.28 1.40 3.74
C ILE A 113 -5.86 0.54 4.86
N SER A 114 -6.95 -0.19 4.59
CA SER A 114 -7.52 -1.12 5.56
C SER A 114 -6.56 -2.25 5.91
N ILE A 115 -5.86 -2.81 4.94
CA ILE A 115 -4.83 -3.84 5.17
C ILE A 115 -3.67 -3.28 6.01
N MET A 116 -3.22 -2.05 5.73
CA MET A 116 -2.20 -1.38 6.54
C MET A 116 -2.69 -1.13 7.97
N GLY A 117 -3.90 -0.62 8.15
CA GLY A 117 -4.52 -0.41 9.46
C GLY A 117 -4.65 -1.71 10.25
N MET A 118 -5.03 -2.81 9.60
CA MET A 118 -5.08 -4.14 10.18
C MET A 118 -3.69 -4.59 10.66
N GLY A 119 -2.64 -4.37 9.87
CA GLY A 119 -1.27 -4.69 10.25
C GLY A 119 -0.79 -3.91 11.48
N ILE A 120 -1.04 -2.60 11.51
CA ILE A 120 -0.71 -1.72 12.64
C ILE A 120 -1.44 -2.16 13.91
N ALA A 121 -2.73 -2.47 13.82
CA ALA A 121 -3.53 -2.93 14.95
C ALA A 121 -3.02 -4.28 15.51
N LEU A 122 -2.64 -5.21 14.62
CA LEU A 122 -2.01 -6.47 15.00
C LEU A 122 -0.68 -6.24 15.71
N GLN A 123 0.17 -5.39 15.15
CA GLN A 123 1.49 -5.07 15.73
C GLN A 123 1.34 -4.46 17.12
N LYS A 124 0.45 -3.48 17.28
CA LYS A 124 0.23 -2.81 18.57
C LYS A 124 -0.31 -3.76 19.65
N LYS A 125 -1.11 -4.74 19.28
CA LYS A 125 -1.73 -5.70 20.23
C LYS A 125 -0.82 -6.90 20.52
N ARG A 126 -0.06 -7.36 19.52
CA ARG A 126 0.72 -8.61 19.55
C ARG A 126 2.03 -8.49 18.77
N GLU A 127 2.94 -7.69 19.27
CA GLU A 127 4.20 -7.38 18.61
C GLU A 127 5.03 -8.61 18.22
N THR A 128 5.23 -9.53 19.16
CA THR A 128 6.01 -10.77 18.92
C THR A 128 5.41 -11.67 17.83
N MET A 129 4.07 -11.71 17.73
CA MET A 129 3.39 -12.42 16.67
C MET A 129 3.52 -11.68 15.34
N ALA A 130 3.33 -10.37 15.33
CA ALA A 130 3.46 -9.53 14.14
C ALA A 130 4.84 -9.64 13.50
N ILE A 131 5.90 -9.63 14.29
CA ILE A 131 7.29 -9.83 13.81
C ILE A 131 7.46 -11.19 13.13
N ARG A 132 6.95 -12.28 13.74
CA ARG A 132 7.03 -13.61 13.11
C ARG A 132 6.25 -13.71 11.81
N LEU A 133 5.08 -13.06 11.73
CA LEU A 133 4.28 -12.99 10.52
C LEU A 133 4.97 -12.15 9.45
N SER A 134 5.57 -11.02 9.82
CA SER A 134 6.33 -10.15 8.92
C SER A 134 7.46 -10.90 8.22
N ILE A 135 8.22 -11.73 8.93
CA ILE A 135 9.28 -12.56 8.33
C ILE A 135 8.72 -13.52 7.26
N LYS A 136 7.52 -14.08 7.50
CA LYS A 136 6.87 -14.96 6.52
C LYS A 136 6.32 -14.18 5.32
N PHE A 137 5.71 -13.03 5.56
CA PHE A 137 5.25 -12.13 4.49
C PHE A 137 6.40 -11.62 3.63
N ASN A 138 7.55 -11.33 4.22
CA ASN A 138 8.73 -10.90 3.48
C ASN A 138 9.22 -11.98 2.49
N LYS A 139 9.14 -13.26 2.85
CA LYS A 139 9.44 -14.36 1.91
C LYS A 139 8.41 -14.48 0.78
N LEU A 140 7.14 -14.22 1.07
CA LEU A 140 6.08 -14.20 0.06
C LEU A 140 6.21 -12.98 -0.86
N TRP A 141 6.64 -11.85 -0.30
CA TRP A 141 6.85 -10.62 -1.05
C TRP A 141 7.83 -10.80 -2.21
N VAL A 142 8.95 -11.47 -1.99
CA VAL A 142 9.95 -11.73 -3.04
C VAL A 142 9.33 -12.45 -4.24
N ALA A 143 8.51 -13.47 -4.00
CA ALA A 143 7.82 -14.19 -5.07
C ALA A 143 6.75 -13.32 -5.74
N ALA A 144 5.98 -12.57 -4.95
CA ALA A 144 4.93 -11.68 -5.46
C ALA A 144 5.52 -10.55 -6.30
N GLU A 145 6.65 -9.98 -5.88
CA GLU A 145 7.37 -8.92 -6.59
C GLU A 145 7.81 -9.39 -7.99
N ILE A 146 8.38 -10.59 -8.10
CA ILE A 146 8.78 -11.17 -9.39
C ILE A 146 7.55 -11.33 -10.30
N ILE A 147 6.45 -11.88 -9.78
CA ILE A 147 5.21 -12.07 -10.54
C ILE A 147 4.66 -10.71 -10.99
N LEU A 148 4.65 -9.71 -10.11
CA LEU A 148 4.18 -8.37 -10.42
C LEU A 148 4.97 -7.74 -11.58
N PHE A 149 6.29 -7.77 -11.52
CA PHE A 149 7.12 -7.20 -12.57
C PHE A 149 6.98 -7.96 -13.90
N VAL A 150 6.84 -9.28 -13.86
CA VAL A 150 6.59 -10.06 -15.07
C VAL A 150 5.22 -9.71 -15.67
N LEU A 151 4.16 -9.64 -14.86
CA LEU A 151 2.83 -9.27 -15.33
C LEU A 151 2.79 -7.85 -15.90
N VAL A 152 3.38 -6.89 -15.21
CA VAL A 152 3.49 -5.51 -15.71
C VAL A 152 4.24 -5.48 -17.03
N GLY A 153 5.37 -6.20 -17.14
CA GLY A 153 6.14 -6.27 -18.39
C GLY A 153 5.36 -6.87 -19.57
N VAL A 154 4.49 -7.84 -19.31
CA VAL A 154 3.63 -8.46 -20.34
C VAL A 154 2.47 -7.56 -20.75
N THR A 155 1.93 -6.78 -19.81
CA THR A 155 0.78 -5.89 -20.08
C THR A 155 1.17 -4.56 -20.73
N VAL A 156 2.43 -4.16 -20.66
CA VAL A 156 2.91 -2.93 -21.30
C VAL A 156 2.96 -3.10 -22.82
N ASP A 157 2.19 -2.30 -23.53
CA ASP A 157 2.27 -2.21 -24.99
C ASP A 157 3.48 -1.36 -25.40
N ILE A 158 4.48 -2.03 -25.95
CA ILE A 158 5.76 -1.44 -26.37
C ILE A 158 5.54 -0.37 -27.45
N SER A 159 4.52 -0.50 -28.30
CA SER A 159 4.23 0.48 -29.34
C SER A 159 3.79 1.82 -28.77
N TYR A 160 2.99 1.83 -27.72
CA TYR A 160 2.64 3.06 -26.99
C TYR A 160 3.84 3.67 -26.25
N ALA A 161 4.68 2.83 -25.64
CA ALA A 161 5.88 3.30 -24.96
C ALA A 161 6.86 3.98 -25.94
N LEU A 162 7.02 3.43 -27.14
CA LEU A 162 7.85 4.01 -28.19
C LEU A 162 7.23 5.27 -28.79
N SER A 163 5.90 5.32 -28.97
CA SER A 163 5.21 6.50 -29.49
C SER A 163 5.21 7.68 -28.53
N ALA A 164 5.23 7.43 -27.20
CA ALA A 164 5.39 8.48 -26.20
C ALA A 164 6.77 9.16 -26.25
N GLY A 165 7.77 8.45 -26.76
CA GLY A 165 9.09 8.99 -27.15
C GLY A 165 9.75 9.84 -26.08
N ILE A 166 10.32 10.97 -26.54
CA ILE A 166 11.10 11.88 -25.71
C ILE A 166 10.26 12.57 -24.62
N THR A 167 8.96 12.71 -24.83
CA THR A 167 8.04 13.32 -23.86
C THR A 167 7.93 12.48 -22.58
N ALA A 168 7.89 11.15 -22.71
CA ALA A 168 7.88 10.26 -21.56
C ALA A 168 9.19 10.34 -20.76
N VAL A 169 10.33 10.45 -21.46
CA VAL A 169 11.64 10.58 -20.79
C VAL A 169 11.72 11.89 -20.01
N ILE A 170 11.29 13.01 -20.61
CA ILE A 170 11.27 14.32 -19.94
C ILE A 170 10.35 14.29 -18.71
N LEU A 171 9.19 13.65 -18.82
CA LEU A 171 8.24 13.51 -17.72
C LEU A 171 8.86 12.70 -16.57
N ILE A 172 9.48 11.57 -16.87
CA ILE A 172 10.12 10.72 -15.85
C ILE A 172 11.25 11.47 -15.15
N LEU A 173 12.12 12.16 -15.92
CA LEU A 173 13.20 12.96 -15.36
C LEU A 173 12.66 14.11 -14.49
N GLY A 174 11.58 14.77 -14.93
CA GLY A 174 10.91 15.80 -14.16
C GLY A 174 10.40 15.28 -12.83
N VAL A 175 9.68 14.15 -12.85
CA VAL A 175 9.15 13.51 -11.62
C VAL A 175 10.29 13.12 -10.68
N LEU A 176 11.37 12.55 -11.17
CA LEU A 176 12.54 12.19 -10.36
C LEU A 176 13.19 13.41 -9.71
N LEU A 177 13.35 14.52 -10.44
CA LEU A 177 13.88 15.77 -9.90
C LEU A 177 12.99 16.34 -8.79
N PHE A 178 11.68 16.41 -9.02
CA PHE A 178 10.72 16.85 -8.00
C PHE A 178 10.73 15.96 -6.76
N ARG A 179 10.85 14.64 -6.93
CA ARG A 179 10.96 13.69 -5.83
C ARG A 179 12.25 13.90 -5.02
N MET A 180 13.37 14.10 -5.70
CA MET A 180 14.65 14.41 -5.03
C MET A 180 14.57 15.73 -4.24
N ILE A 181 13.98 16.78 -4.81
CA ILE A 181 13.78 18.06 -4.12
C ILE A 181 12.87 17.88 -2.91
N GLY A 182 11.77 17.14 -3.05
CA GLY A 182 10.86 16.86 -1.94
C GLY A 182 11.56 16.16 -0.77
N VAL A 183 12.36 15.15 -1.05
CA VAL A 183 13.15 14.44 -0.01
C VAL A 183 14.16 15.37 0.64
N LEU A 184 14.84 16.22 -0.14
CA LEU A 184 15.82 17.19 0.39
C LEU A 184 15.18 18.25 1.30
N ILE A 185 13.95 18.66 1.03
CA ILE A 185 13.22 19.64 1.86
C ILE A 185 12.74 19.01 3.16
N CYS A 186 12.44 17.70 3.15
CA CYS A 186 11.95 16.98 4.32
C CYS A 186 13.07 16.46 5.27
N LEU A 187 14.31 16.42 4.82
CA LEU A 187 15.50 16.01 5.58
C LEU A 187 16.17 17.18 6.27
#